data_952edcb2fcbae215d6b90a4b0ae96a04
#
_entry.id   952edcb2fcbae215d6b90a4b0ae96a04
#
_cell.length_a   1.000
_cell.length_b   1.000
_cell.length_c   1.000
_cell.angle_alpha   90.00
_cell.angle_beta   90.00
_cell.angle_gamma   90.00
#
_symmetry.space_group_name_H-M   'P 1'
#
loop_
_entity.id
_entity.type
_entity.pdbx_description
1 polymer ?
#
loop_
_entity_poly.entity_id
_entity_poly.type
_entity_poly.pdbx_seq_one_letter_code
_entity_poly.pdbx_strand_id
1 'polypeptide(L)'
;MTPPERLFLSRGLPGVGLTPSAAQTARQHPKMHLAHSTLKPAAHLIGDPSKQNSLLWRANTDRAFLQDGFSLSNNSLLVPTSGIYFVYSQVVFSGKAYSPKATPTPLYLAHEVQLFSSQYPFHVPLLSSQKMVYPGLQEPWLHSMYHGAAFQLTQGDQLSTHTDGIPHLVLSPSTVFFGAFAL
;
A
#
# COMPACT_ATOMS: atom_id res chain seq x y z
N MET A 1 77.76 -34.52 -0.50
CA MET A 1 78.95 -33.79 -1.00
C MET A 1 78.63 -32.32 -0.95
N THR A 2 79.04 -31.68 0.10
CA THR A 2 79.33 -30.23 0.26
C THR A 2 80.75 -30.00 -0.23
N PRO A 3 81.32 -28.81 -0.42
CA PRO A 3 80.96 -27.41 -0.17
C PRO A 3 81.47 -26.46 -1.26
N PRO A 4 81.92 -25.21 -1.08
CA PRO A 4 81.95 -24.31 0.05
C PRO A 4 81.50 -22.83 -0.21
N GLU A 5 81.48 -22.11 0.86
CA GLU A 5 81.38 -20.65 1.04
C GLU A 5 82.44 -19.83 0.23
N ARG A 6 82.10 -18.55 -0.01
CA ARG A 6 83.05 -17.44 0.21
C ARG A 6 82.32 -16.13 0.55
N LEU A 7 82.67 -15.66 1.74
CA LEU A 7 82.56 -14.28 2.19
C LEU A 7 83.29 -13.31 1.26
N PHE A 8 82.77 -12.08 1.10
CA PHE A 8 83.60 -10.89 1.02
C PHE A 8 82.92 -9.68 1.65
N LEU A 9 83.56 -9.19 2.65
CA LEU A 9 83.34 -7.90 3.34
C LEU A 9 83.80 -6.75 2.45
N SER A 10 83.17 -5.59 2.46
CA SER A 10 83.75 -4.32 2.92
C SER A 10 82.81 -3.08 2.69
N ARG A 11 82.73 -2.33 3.76
CA ARG A 11 82.82 -0.85 3.90
C ARG A 11 81.99 0.00 2.97
N GLY A 12 81.13 0.90 3.35
CA GLY A 12 81.14 1.81 4.48
C GLY A 12 80.85 3.25 4.02
N LEU A 13 79.87 3.94 4.64
CA LEU A 13 79.70 5.38 4.80
C LEU A 13 79.07 6.21 3.66
N PRO A 14 78.52 7.45 3.99
CA PRO A 14 77.48 7.78 4.89
C PRO A 14 76.32 8.63 4.26
N GLY A 15 75.22 8.60 4.89
CA GLY A 15 74.29 9.70 5.11
C GLY A 15 73.90 10.68 4.00
N VAL A 16 72.67 10.54 3.54
CA VAL A 16 71.82 11.70 3.19
C VAL A 16 70.40 11.46 3.71
N GLY A 17 69.96 12.36 4.55
CA GLY A 17 68.61 12.31 5.13
C GLY A 17 67.53 12.43 4.08
N LEU A 18 66.60 11.51 4.11
CA LEU A 18 65.33 11.64 3.41
C LEU A 18 64.24 11.95 4.43
N THR A 19 63.66 13.11 4.25
CA THR A 19 62.46 13.62 4.89
C THR A 19 61.32 12.61 4.79
N PRO A 20 60.48 12.47 5.83
CA PRO A 20 59.34 11.57 5.75
C PRO A 20 58.31 12.12 4.76
N SER A 21 58.04 11.31 3.75
CA SER A 21 56.96 11.53 2.80
C SER A 21 55.64 11.63 3.52
N ALA A 22 54.90 12.67 3.16
CA ALA A 22 53.57 12.96 3.65
C ALA A 22 52.66 11.74 3.58
N ALA A 23 52.13 11.34 4.72
CA ALA A 23 51.03 10.40 4.80
C ALA A 23 49.85 10.94 4.00
N GLN A 24 49.52 10.25 2.94
CA GLN A 24 48.28 10.48 2.22
C GLN A 24 47.12 10.14 3.17
N THR A 25 46.52 11.17 3.75
CA THR A 25 45.27 11.08 4.46
C THR A 25 44.20 10.70 3.43
N ALA A 26 43.87 9.43 3.40
CA ALA A 26 42.69 8.98 2.66
C ALA A 26 41.47 9.73 3.21
N ARG A 27 40.94 10.66 2.41
CA ARG A 27 39.69 11.30 2.69
C ARG A 27 38.61 10.21 2.65
N GLN A 28 38.21 9.76 3.82
CA GLN A 28 37.00 8.97 3.97
C GLN A 28 35.84 9.89 3.57
N HIS A 29 35.30 9.64 2.37
CA HIS A 29 33.99 10.17 2.03
C HIS A 29 33.00 9.67 3.08
N PRO A 30 32.26 10.54 3.73
CA PRO A 30 31.19 10.08 4.58
C PRO A 30 30.22 9.30 3.69
N LYS A 31 30.12 7.98 3.95
CA LYS A 31 28.99 7.20 3.44
C LYS A 31 27.76 7.87 4.02
N MET A 32 27.05 8.65 3.19
CA MET A 32 25.69 9.04 3.51
C MET A 32 24.92 7.72 3.62
N HIS A 33 24.75 7.25 4.85
CA HIS A 33 23.69 6.33 5.15
C HIS A 33 22.40 7.08 4.84
N LEU A 34 21.86 6.83 3.65
CA LEU A 34 20.46 7.13 3.40
C LEU A 34 19.72 6.36 4.49
N ALA A 35 19.23 7.08 5.48
CA ALA A 35 18.33 6.51 6.47
C ALA A 35 17.13 6.04 5.66
N HIS A 36 17.08 4.75 5.33
CA HIS A 36 15.89 4.14 4.79
C HIS A 36 14.82 4.40 5.85
N SER A 37 13.82 5.19 5.47
CA SER A 37 12.65 5.38 6.31
C SER A 37 12.15 4.01 6.72
N THR A 38 12.22 3.71 8.00
CA THR A 38 11.67 2.47 8.56
C THR A 38 10.15 2.49 8.61
N LEU A 39 9.55 3.62 8.24
CA LEU A 39 8.11 3.81 8.20
C LEU A 39 7.52 2.93 7.09
N LYS A 40 6.52 2.17 7.46
CA LYS A 40 5.72 1.37 6.54
C LYS A 40 4.26 1.82 6.62
N PRO A 41 3.90 2.87 5.89
CA PRO A 41 2.53 3.35 5.87
C PRO A 41 1.56 2.23 5.54
N ALA A 42 0.54 2.08 6.38
CA ALA A 42 -0.50 1.09 6.19
C ALA A 42 -1.83 1.60 6.77
N ALA A 43 -2.92 1.24 6.12
CA ALA A 43 -4.26 1.53 6.58
C ALA A 43 -5.20 0.36 6.27
N HIS A 44 -6.06 0.06 7.22
CA HIS A 44 -7.16 -0.89 7.04
C HIS A 44 -8.41 -0.30 7.66
N LEU A 45 -9.44 -0.12 6.85
CA LEU A 45 -10.70 0.48 7.22
C LEU A 45 -11.81 -0.54 7.14
N ILE A 46 -12.81 -0.41 7.98
CA ILE A 46 -14.04 -1.23 7.94
C ILE A 46 -15.25 -0.37 7.66
N GLY A 47 -16.28 -0.96 7.02
CA GLY A 47 -17.55 -0.28 6.74
C GLY A 47 -18.32 0.04 8.03
N ASP A 48 -18.88 1.23 8.11
CA ASP A 48 -19.69 1.67 9.24
C ASP A 48 -21.13 1.12 9.15
N PRO A 49 -21.53 0.21 10.04
CA PRO A 49 -22.87 -0.37 10.01
C PRO A 49 -23.99 0.60 10.44
N SER A 50 -23.66 1.75 11.01
CA SER A 50 -24.63 2.74 11.46
C SER A 50 -25.28 3.54 10.33
N LYS A 51 -24.75 3.43 9.08
CA LYS A 51 -25.22 4.17 7.92
C LYS A 51 -25.81 3.24 6.87
N GLN A 52 -27.12 3.28 6.70
CA GLN A 52 -27.83 2.39 5.78
C GLN A 52 -27.79 2.81 4.30
N ASN A 53 -27.57 4.09 4.02
CA ASN A 53 -27.67 4.64 2.67
C ASN A 53 -26.35 5.17 2.11
N SER A 54 -25.26 4.99 2.85
CA SER A 54 -23.91 5.37 2.41
C SER A 54 -22.87 4.46 3.02
N LEU A 55 -21.87 4.08 2.25
CA LEU A 55 -20.73 3.34 2.76
C LEU A 55 -19.71 4.34 3.33
N LEU A 56 -19.66 4.42 4.64
CA LEU A 56 -18.67 5.19 5.37
C LEU A 56 -17.61 4.26 5.96
N TRP A 57 -16.40 4.78 6.09
CA TRP A 57 -15.26 4.03 6.59
C TRP A 57 -14.90 4.45 8.01
N ARG A 58 -14.50 3.46 8.82
CA ARG A 58 -14.05 3.65 10.20
C ARG A 58 -12.62 3.17 10.34
N ALA A 59 -11.82 3.94 11.08
CA ALA A 59 -10.39 3.67 11.28
C ALA A 59 -10.03 3.27 12.73
N ASN A 60 -10.91 3.50 13.70
CA ASN A 60 -10.56 3.42 15.13
C ASN A 60 -11.42 2.39 15.88
N THR A 61 -11.80 1.33 15.23
CA THR A 61 -12.69 0.31 15.82
C THR A 61 -12.37 -1.06 15.26
N ASP A 62 -12.64 -2.09 16.04
CA ASP A 62 -12.39 -3.49 15.71
C ASP A 62 -10.92 -3.70 15.25
N ARG A 63 -10.73 -4.17 14.02
CA ARG A 63 -9.42 -4.41 13.41
C ARG A 63 -8.97 -3.30 12.47
N ALA A 64 -9.71 -2.19 12.40
CA ALA A 64 -9.33 -1.04 11.61
C ALA A 64 -8.15 -0.30 12.24
N PHE A 65 -7.26 0.23 11.41
CA PHE A 65 -6.12 1.01 11.86
C PHE A 65 -5.62 1.97 10.78
N LEU A 66 -4.90 2.99 11.25
CA LEU A 66 -4.08 3.89 10.45
C LEU A 66 -2.68 3.88 11.04
N GLN A 67 -1.65 3.71 10.21
CA GLN A 67 -0.26 3.60 10.64
C GLN A 67 0.66 4.44 9.77
N ASP A 68 1.73 4.97 10.39
CA ASP A 68 2.85 5.65 9.74
C ASP A 68 2.43 6.76 8.76
N GLY A 69 1.48 7.59 9.20
CA GLY A 69 1.09 8.82 8.53
C GLY A 69 -0.16 8.74 7.65
N PHE A 70 -0.74 7.56 7.42
CA PHE A 70 -2.07 7.51 6.83
C PHE A 70 -3.10 8.24 7.69
N SER A 71 -4.01 8.95 7.05
CA SER A 71 -5.14 9.58 7.72
C SER A 71 -6.42 9.36 6.93
N LEU A 72 -7.56 9.40 7.64
CA LEU A 72 -8.89 9.31 7.05
C LEU A 72 -9.55 10.68 7.15
N SER A 73 -9.87 11.28 6.02
CA SER A 73 -10.54 12.56 5.93
C SER A 73 -11.58 12.54 4.81
N ASN A 74 -12.78 13.06 5.08
CA ASN A 74 -13.88 13.06 4.11
C ASN A 74 -14.12 11.69 3.45
N ASN A 75 -14.08 10.62 4.25
CA ASN A 75 -14.25 9.25 3.79
C ASN A 75 -13.19 8.76 2.78
N SER A 76 -12.02 9.41 2.74
CA SER A 76 -10.90 9.11 1.87
C SER A 76 -9.62 8.89 2.67
N LEU A 77 -8.81 7.93 2.25
CA LEU A 77 -7.45 7.73 2.77
C LEU A 77 -6.50 8.72 2.12
N LEU A 78 -5.76 9.46 2.94
CA LEU A 78 -4.74 10.40 2.49
C LEU A 78 -3.37 9.71 2.51
N VAL A 79 -2.71 9.67 1.35
CA VAL A 79 -1.40 9.01 1.16
C VAL A 79 -0.29 9.85 1.79
N PRO A 80 0.48 9.32 2.77
CA PRO A 80 1.43 10.11 3.55
C PRO A 80 2.76 10.39 2.83
N THR A 81 3.21 9.50 1.97
CA THR A 81 4.48 9.60 1.24
C THR A 81 4.37 8.99 -0.14
N SER A 82 5.11 9.53 -1.11
CA SER A 82 5.15 8.96 -2.45
C SER A 82 5.84 7.59 -2.45
N GLY A 83 5.30 6.64 -3.21
CA GLY A 83 5.84 5.28 -3.29
C GLY A 83 4.89 4.30 -3.99
N ILE A 84 5.24 3.03 -3.94
CA ILE A 84 4.38 1.95 -4.45
C ILE A 84 3.57 1.39 -3.29
N TYR A 85 2.26 1.33 -3.50
CA TYR A 85 1.29 0.83 -2.52
C TYR A 85 0.46 -0.29 -3.11
N PHE A 86 0.21 -1.32 -2.30
CA PHE A 86 -0.85 -2.26 -2.59
C PHE A 86 -2.16 -1.70 -2.05
N VAL A 87 -3.12 -1.45 -2.94
CA VAL A 87 -4.45 -0.94 -2.61
C VAL A 87 -5.45 -2.08 -2.80
N TYR A 88 -6.35 -2.26 -1.83
CA TYR A 88 -7.31 -3.37 -1.85
C TYR A 88 -8.64 -2.97 -1.23
N SER A 89 -9.70 -3.63 -1.66
CA SER A 89 -11.03 -3.50 -1.07
C SER A 89 -11.86 -4.75 -1.29
N GLN A 90 -12.77 -4.99 -0.36
CA GLN A 90 -13.80 -6.03 -0.48
C GLN A 90 -15.15 -5.47 -0.06
N VAL A 91 -16.17 -5.87 -0.79
CA VAL A 91 -17.57 -5.72 -0.41
C VAL A 91 -18.31 -7.04 -0.64
N VAL A 92 -19.27 -7.33 0.22
CA VAL A 92 -20.16 -8.49 0.07
C VAL A 92 -21.59 -7.98 0.00
N PHE A 93 -22.31 -8.40 -1.01
CA PHE A 93 -23.71 -8.09 -1.21
C PHE A 93 -24.57 -9.33 -1.02
N SER A 94 -25.76 -9.14 -0.45
CA SER A 94 -26.74 -10.20 -0.33
C SER A 94 -28.16 -9.68 -0.59
N GLY A 95 -29.03 -10.57 -0.99
CA GLY A 95 -30.44 -10.27 -1.13
C GLY A 95 -31.30 -11.50 -0.88
N LYS A 96 -32.55 -11.23 -0.53
CA LYS A 96 -33.57 -12.26 -0.36
C LYS A 96 -34.11 -12.71 -1.70
N ALA A 97 -34.71 -13.90 -1.74
CA ALA A 97 -35.52 -14.33 -2.85
C ALA A 97 -36.69 -13.37 -3.08
N TYR A 98 -37.09 -13.18 -4.33
CA TYR A 98 -38.26 -12.39 -4.67
C TYR A 98 -39.54 -13.11 -4.29
N SER A 99 -40.55 -12.34 -3.89
CA SER A 99 -41.91 -12.86 -3.73
C SER A 99 -42.47 -13.29 -5.10
N PRO A 100 -43.24 -14.41 -5.18
CA PRO A 100 -43.82 -14.86 -6.43
C PRO A 100 -44.74 -13.85 -7.12
N LYS A 101 -45.17 -12.80 -6.39
CA LYS A 101 -46.01 -11.70 -6.91
C LYS A 101 -45.24 -10.51 -7.46
N ALA A 102 -43.89 -10.48 -7.29
CA ALA A 102 -43.06 -9.39 -7.75
C ALA A 102 -42.38 -9.76 -9.08
N THR A 103 -42.35 -8.82 -10.00
CA THR A 103 -41.53 -8.95 -11.22
C THR A 103 -40.07 -8.69 -10.81
N PRO A 104 -39.15 -9.68 -10.98
CA PRO A 104 -37.76 -9.46 -10.62
C PRO A 104 -37.15 -8.42 -11.57
N THR A 105 -36.64 -7.33 -11.00
CA THR A 105 -35.85 -6.35 -11.73
C THR A 105 -34.38 -6.67 -11.57
N PRO A 106 -33.60 -6.60 -12.65
CA PRO A 106 -32.15 -6.72 -12.54
C PRO A 106 -31.57 -5.71 -11.58
N LEU A 107 -30.63 -6.13 -10.76
CA LEU A 107 -29.95 -5.31 -9.78
C LEU A 107 -28.51 -5.09 -10.22
N TYR A 108 -28.12 -3.84 -10.38
CA TYR A 108 -26.74 -3.47 -10.67
C TYR A 108 -25.98 -3.29 -9.36
N LEU A 109 -24.86 -4.00 -9.22
CA LEU A 109 -23.93 -3.91 -8.12
C LEU A 109 -22.57 -3.47 -8.66
N ALA A 110 -21.97 -2.47 -8.04
CA ALA A 110 -20.63 -2.03 -8.39
C ALA A 110 -19.84 -1.60 -7.15
N HIS A 111 -18.52 -1.79 -7.22
CA HIS A 111 -17.60 -1.28 -6.24
C HIS A 111 -16.31 -0.86 -6.91
N GLU A 112 -15.88 0.37 -6.63
CA GLU A 112 -14.66 0.97 -7.18
C GLU A 112 -13.81 1.56 -6.07
N VAL A 113 -12.49 1.48 -6.25
CA VAL A 113 -11.53 2.34 -5.56
C VAL A 113 -11.04 3.38 -6.54
N GLN A 114 -11.13 4.64 -6.14
CA GLN A 114 -10.84 5.80 -6.97
C GLN A 114 -9.69 6.59 -6.38
N LEU A 115 -8.87 7.15 -7.25
CA LEU A 115 -7.80 8.08 -6.93
C LEU A 115 -8.25 9.51 -7.24
N PHE A 116 -8.09 10.41 -6.30
CA PHE A 116 -8.07 11.85 -6.53
C PHE A 116 -6.66 12.36 -6.27
N SER A 117 -6.06 12.98 -7.28
CA SER A 117 -4.72 13.53 -7.23
C SER A 117 -4.73 14.96 -7.74
N SER A 118 -3.84 15.79 -7.22
CA SER A 118 -3.65 17.15 -7.76
C SER A 118 -3.20 17.17 -9.23
N GLN A 119 -2.74 16.02 -9.74
CA GLN A 119 -2.32 15.87 -11.13
C GLN A 119 -3.49 15.65 -12.10
N TYR A 120 -4.66 15.31 -11.60
CA TYR A 120 -5.85 15.01 -12.40
C TYR A 120 -7.05 15.83 -11.94
N PRO A 121 -7.82 16.43 -12.86
CA PRO A 121 -8.97 17.28 -12.49
C PRO A 121 -10.21 16.48 -12.08
N PHE A 122 -10.14 15.15 -12.04
CA PHE A 122 -11.27 14.26 -11.74
C PHE A 122 -10.78 12.99 -11.03
N HIS A 123 -11.71 12.26 -10.42
CA HIS A 123 -11.43 10.96 -9.85
C HIS A 123 -11.11 9.94 -10.95
N VAL A 124 -10.02 9.19 -10.75
CA VAL A 124 -9.56 8.14 -11.67
C VAL A 124 -9.83 6.79 -11.02
N PRO A 125 -10.61 5.88 -11.65
CA PRO A 125 -10.77 4.52 -11.14
C PRO A 125 -9.43 3.78 -11.13
N LEU A 126 -9.06 3.21 -9.99
CA LEU A 126 -7.90 2.32 -9.84
C LEU A 126 -8.32 0.85 -9.91
N LEU A 127 -9.40 0.51 -9.23
CA LEU A 127 -9.95 -0.82 -9.13
C LEU A 127 -11.45 -0.74 -9.33
N SER A 128 -12.00 -1.56 -10.21
CA SER A 128 -13.44 -1.61 -10.50
C SER A 128 -13.93 -3.04 -10.58
N SER A 129 -15.05 -3.30 -9.94
CA SER A 129 -15.81 -4.55 -10.06
C SER A 129 -17.28 -4.24 -10.20
N GLN A 130 -17.96 -4.92 -11.12
CA GLN A 130 -19.38 -4.70 -11.35
C GLN A 130 -20.08 -6.01 -11.70
N LYS A 131 -21.34 -6.12 -11.34
CA LYS A 131 -22.16 -7.30 -11.63
C LYS A 131 -23.63 -6.94 -11.76
N MET A 132 -24.27 -7.51 -12.77
CA MET A 132 -25.71 -7.53 -12.87
C MET A 132 -26.24 -8.80 -12.21
N VAL A 133 -27.12 -8.64 -11.22
CA VAL A 133 -27.77 -9.75 -10.53
C VAL A 133 -29.22 -9.85 -11.00
N TYR A 134 -29.62 -11.06 -11.35
CA TYR A 134 -31.00 -11.40 -11.69
C TYR A 134 -31.56 -12.26 -10.54
N PRO A 135 -32.19 -11.64 -9.52
CA PRO A 135 -32.64 -12.39 -8.36
C PRO A 135 -33.69 -13.41 -8.76
N GLY A 136 -33.47 -14.66 -8.36
CA GLY A 136 -34.42 -15.74 -8.57
C GLY A 136 -35.62 -15.67 -7.63
N LEU A 137 -36.72 -16.32 -8.01
CA LEU A 137 -37.96 -16.32 -7.24
C LEU A 137 -37.92 -17.14 -5.95
N GLN A 138 -36.91 -18.00 -5.78
CA GLN A 138 -36.91 -18.99 -4.70
C GLN A 138 -35.66 -19.05 -3.82
N GLU A 139 -34.57 -18.39 -4.22
CA GLU A 139 -33.31 -18.51 -3.51
C GLU A 139 -32.70 -17.15 -3.14
N PRO A 140 -32.17 -17.01 -1.92
CA PRO A 140 -31.35 -15.87 -1.58
C PRO A 140 -30.03 -15.92 -2.37
N TRP A 141 -29.44 -14.76 -2.60
CA TRP A 141 -28.17 -14.66 -3.32
C TRP A 141 -27.09 -13.95 -2.48
N LEU A 142 -25.85 -14.30 -2.72
CA LEU A 142 -24.67 -13.71 -2.11
C LEU A 142 -23.60 -13.48 -3.17
N HIS A 143 -23.00 -12.28 -3.20
CA HIS A 143 -21.89 -11.95 -4.07
C HIS A 143 -20.79 -11.20 -3.33
N SER A 144 -19.57 -11.71 -3.44
CA SER A 144 -18.37 -11.03 -2.96
C SER A 144 -17.61 -10.40 -4.11
N MET A 145 -17.15 -9.18 -3.93
CA MET A 145 -16.24 -8.48 -4.83
C MET A 145 -14.99 -8.14 -4.04
N TYR A 146 -13.88 -8.81 -4.34
CA TYR A 146 -12.56 -8.50 -3.81
C TYR A 146 -11.65 -8.12 -4.95
N HIS A 147 -10.92 -7.02 -4.78
CA HIS A 147 -9.92 -6.59 -5.75
C HIS A 147 -8.75 -5.91 -5.04
N GLY A 148 -7.59 -5.99 -5.65
CA GLY A 148 -6.38 -5.35 -5.15
C GLY A 148 -5.29 -5.38 -6.21
N ALA A 149 -4.48 -4.33 -6.24
CA ALA A 149 -3.30 -4.21 -7.10
C ALA A 149 -2.31 -3.20 -6.54
N ALA A 150 -1.09 -3.20 -7.12
CA ALA A 150 -0.06 -2.24 -6.78
C ALA A 150 -0.15 -1.01 -7.68
N PHE A 151 0.01 0.18 -7.06
CA PHE A 151 -0.04 1.47 -7.74
C PHE A 151 1.09 2.37 -7.26
N GLN A 152 1.65 3.16 -8.19
CA GLN A 152 2.49 4.28 -7.82
C GLN A 152 1.59 5.42 -7.36
N LEU A 153 1.74 5.84 -6.10
CA LEU A 153 1.00 6.94 -5.50
C LEU A 153 1.94 8.06 -5.08
N THR A 154 1.41 9.27 -5.05
CA THR A 154 2.14 10.49 -4.65
C THR A 154 1.64 10.96 -3.29
N GLN A 155 2.52 11.55 -2.50
CA GLN A 155 2.12 12.19 -1.24
C GLN A 155 0.98 13.18 -1.47
N GLY A 156 -0.07 13.06 -0.65
CA GLY A 156 -1.26 13.91 -0.75
C GLY A 156 -2.36 13.34 -1.66
N ASP A 157 -2.10 12.27 -2.40
CA ASP A 157 -3.14 11.55 -3.13
C ASP A 157 -4.21 11.05 -2.16
N GLN A 158 -5.45 11.04 -2.64
CA GLN A 158 -6.60 10.57 -1.87
C GLN A 158 -7.21 9.34 -2.53
N LEU A 159 -7.38 8.29 -1.74
CA LEU A 159 -8.06 7.07 -2.16
C LEU A 159 -9.46 7.07 -1.55
N SER A 160 -10.47 6.97 -2.40
CA SER A 160 -11.88 6.89 -2.02
C SER A 160 -12.56 5.69 -2.65
N THR A 161 -13.78 5.39 -2.26
CA THR A 161 -14.57 4.31 -2.86
C THR A 161 -15.90 4.83 -3.35
N HIS A 162 -16.40 4.21 -4.41
CA HIS A 162 -17.77 4.37 -4.90
C HIS A 162 -18.45 3.00 -4.94
N THR A 163 -19.68 2.92 -4.46
CA THR A 163 -20.41 1.63 -4.35
C THR A 163 -21.87 1.81 -4.75
N ASP A 164 -22.29 1.00 -5.71
CA ASP A 164 -23.70 0.83 -6.07
C ASP A 164 -24.26 -0.44 -5.44
N GLY A 165 -25.49 -0.39 -4.96
CA GLY A 165 -26.12 -1.51 -4.27
C GLY A 165 -25.93 -1.49 -2.75
N ILE A 166 -25.64 -0.34 -2.15
CA ILE A 166 -25.40 -0.16 -0.70
C ILE A 166 -26.48 -0.83 0.18
N PRO A 167 -27.78 -0.78 -0.12
CA PRO A 167 -28.80 -1.47 0.71
C PRO A 167 -28.63 -2.99 0.78
N HIS A 168 -27.83 -3.57 -0.09
CA HIS A 168 -27.53 -5.00 -0.15
C HIS A 168 -26.22 -5.40 0.51
N LEU A 169 -25.44 -4.44 1.06
CA LEU A 169 -24.18 -4.73 1.73
C LEU A 169 -24.37 -5.55 2.99
N VAL A 170 -23.54 -6.58 3.14
CA VAL A 170 -23.38 -7.34 4.37
C VAL A 170 -22.28 -6.69 5.19
N LEU A 171 -22.67 -5.73 6.04
CA LEU A 171 -21.74 -4.91 6.82
C LEU A 171 -21.20 -5.66 8.03
N SER A 172 -19.97 -6.17 7.90
CA SER A 172 -19.17 -6.68 9.02
C SER A 172 -17.69 -6.43 8.75
N PRO A 173 -16.81 -6.49 9.78
CA PRO A 173 -15.37 -6.28 9.60
C PRO A 173 -14.69 -7.27 8.63
N SER A 174 -15.30 -8.43 8.42
CA SER A 174 -14.76 -9.47 7.53
C SER A 174 -15.33 -9.43 6.11
N THR A 175 -16.34 -8.60 5.86
CA THR A 175 -17.05 -8.57 4.56
C THR A 175 -16.92 -7.25 3.83
N VAL A 176 -16.80 -6.13 4.55
CA VAL A 176 -16.68 -4.79 3.94
C VAL A 176 -15.50 -4.06 4.55
N PHE A 177 -14.43 -4.01 3.79
CA PHE A 177 -13.19 -3.36 4.18
C PHE A 177 -12.46 -2.73 3.00
N PHE A 178 -11.59 -1.77 3.31
CA PHE A 178 -10.77 -1.03 2.35
C PHE A 178 -9.44 -0.66 2.98
N GLY A 179 -8.35 -0.77 2.23
CA GLY A 179 -7.05 -0.44 2.77
C GLY A 179 -5.98 -0.24 1.71
N ALA A 180 -4.81 0.20 2.20
CA ALA A 180 -3.59 0.32 1.42
C ALA A 180 -2.38 0.14 2.32
N PHE A 181 -1.28 -0.38 1.78
CA PHE A 181 0.00 -0.43 2.48
C PHE A 181 1.16 -0.28 1.52
N ALA A 182 2.24 0.35 2.00
CA ALA A 182 3.48 0.53 1.24
C ALA A 182 4.20 -0.81 1.04
N LEU A 183 4.71 -1.02 -0.17
CA LEU A 183 5.51 -2.19 -0.55
C LEU A 183 7.01 -1.99 -0.30
#